data_4d24c035ca71b49082455ed6ba501d2c
#
_entry.id   4d24c035ca71b49082455ed6ba501d2c
#
_cell.length_a   1.000
_cell.length_b   1.000
_cell.length_c   1.000
_cell.angle_alpha   90.00
_cell.angle_beta   90.00
_cell.angle_gamma   90.00
#
_symmetry.space_group_name_H-M   'P 1'
#
loop_
_entity.id
_entity.type
_entity.pdbx_description
1 polymer ?
#
loop_
_entity_poly.entity_id
_entity_poly.type
_entity_poly.pdbx_seq_one_letter_code
_entity_poly.pdbx_strand_id
1 'polypeptide(L)'
;MCGIVGYTGVQGASPILLEGLKKLEYRGYDSAGIALLNEGQISIAKVTGRIANLCEKTNDGKDYPGTTGIGHTRWATHGAPSDTNAHPHVSNDGRFAIVHNGIIENFMALHDELTAKGYHFESETDTEVIVHLIEMYYKGDIKKAVIKTSARLQGSYALGVICADEPDKLFVAREASPLILGVGVGENFFASDVTALVSYTRNAIYLEDGEFAEITPEEIKVFDCTGQTVNKKITRIVWDIQAAEKGGYEHFMLKEIMEQPHAFKATIQPRINDNDIVLDDSDLSKEYLESVNKIVITACGSAYYAGCAAKYTIEKLCKVPVITELASELRYSDPLIDEHTLLIVLSQSGETADTIAAMKECKSRGAKTIAIVNVVGSTIAKLADHALYTWAGPEIAVATTKGYTTQLAVLYLFGLYTARKLSRISEEEYSKLLSSLKALPKKIQETIDMNAKIHKIAIKYYDNKSMFFIGRNTDYAIALEGALKMKEISYIHAESYAAGELKHGTIALIEEHRPVVALCYNEALMEKTMSNIVEVKARGADVLAVTYKGNMKIVSVANDVIYVPKVDTLFSAAVEIVPLQMLAYYVAKLNECDIDKPKNLAKSVTVE
;
A
#
# COMPACT_ATOMS: atom_id res chain seq x y z
N MET A 1 -3.97 6.52 6.83
CA MET A 1 -3.39 7.62 6.04
C MET A 1 -4.51 8.52 5.53
N CYS A 2 -4.32 9.83 5.53
CA CYS A 2 -5.33 10.81 5.14
C CYS A 2 -5.37 11.05 3.62
N GLY A 3 -6.47 11.60 3.11
CA GLY A 3 -6.60 12.06 1.73
C GLY A 3 -6.69 13.59 1.66
N ILE A 4 -5.90 14.20 0.79
CA ILE A 4 -5.94 15.64 0.52
C ILE A 4 -6.33 15.89 -0.92
N VAL A 5 -7.17 16.90 -1.15
CA VAL A 5 -7.50 17.44 -2.47
C VAL A 5 -7.57 18.96 -2.38
N GLY A 6 -7.06 19.65 -3.39
CA GLY A 6 -7.24 21.09 -3.58
C GLY A 6 -7.57 21.42 -5.03
N TYR A 7 -8.33 22.46 -5.22
CA TYR A 7 -8.79 22.95 -6.52
C TYR A 7 -8.79 24.47 -6.56
N THR A 8 -8.35 25.03 -7.68
CA THR A 8 -8.57 26.43 -8.07
C THR A 8 -8.86 26.49 -9.56
N GLY A 9 -9.90 27.25 -9.95
CA GLY A 9 -10.32 27.30 -11.35
C GLY A 9 -11.61 28.12 -11.55
N VAL A 10 -12.28 27.85 -12.67
CA VAL A 10 -13.50 28.56 -13.05
C VAL A 10 -14.79 27.86 -12.60
N GLN A 11 -14.70 26.60 -12.18
CA GLN A 11 -15.85 25.82 -11.72
C GLN A 11 -16.03 25.95 -10.21
N GLY A 12 -17.22 25.57 -9.71
CA GLY A 12 -17.43 25.43 -8.26
C GLY A 12 -16.50 24.40 -7.65
N ALA A 13 -15.69 24.78 -6.68
CA ALA A 13 -14.69 23.91 -6.05
C ALA A 13 -15.31 22.78 -5.22
N SER A 14 -16.42 23.07 -4.51
CA SER A 14 -17.05 22.12 -3.58
C SER A 14 -17.36 20.75 -4.20
N PRO A 15 -18.07 20.62 -5.33
CA PRO A 15 -18.36 19.31 -5.93
C PRO A 15 -17.09 18.57 -6.36
N ILE A 16 -16.06 19.28 -6.84
CA ILE A 16 -14.78 18.73 -7.28
C ILE A 16 -14.01 18.16 -6.07
N LEU A 17 -13.97 18.91 -4.97
CA LEU A 17 -13.34 18.47 -3.72
C LEU A 17 -14.04 17.22 -3.18
N LEU A 18 -15.37 17.23 -3.09
CA LEU A 18 -16.16 16.09 -2.60
C LEU A 18 -15.96 14.84 -3.47
N GLU A 19 -15.94 14.98 -4.79
CA GLU A 19 -15.67 13.86 -5.70
C GLU A 19 -14.24 13.31 -5.53
N GLY A 20 -13.24 14.19 -5.45
CA GLY A 20 -11.87 13.81 -5.19
C GLY A 20 -11.70 13.09 -3.85
N LEU A 21 -12.33 13.60 -2.79
CA LEU A 21 -12.32 12.98 -1.46
C LEU A 21 -13.03 11.62 -1.43
N LYS A 22 -14.14 11.44 -2.17
CA LYS A 22 -14.79 10.12 -2.34
C LYS A 22 -13.82 9.08 -2.89
N LYS A 23 -12.95 9.48 -3.82
CA LYS A 23 -11.92 8.60 -4.41
C LYS A 23 -10.74 8.34 -3.46
N LEU A 24 -10.52 9.20 -2.46
CA LEU A 24 -9.48 9.04 -1.45
C LEU A 24 -9.97 8.45 -0.13
N GLU A 25 -11.26 8.15 0.01
CA GLU A 25 -11.84 7.65 1.26
C GLU A 25 -11.21 6.33 1.74
N TYR A 26 -10.64 5.52 0.83
CA TYR A 26 -9.87 4.33 1.20
C TYR A 26 -8.59 4.63 2.01
N ARG A 27 -8.14 5.89 2.01
CA ARG A 27 -6.99 6.37 2.78
C ARG A 27 -7.36 6.81 4.20
N GLY A 28 -8.58 7.33 4.42
CA GLY A 28 -9.04 7.80 5.73
C GLY A 28 -10.54 8.05 5.68
N TYR A 29 -11.24 7.65 6.74
CA TYR A 29 -12.71 7.70 6.83
C TYR A 29 -13.24 8.02 8.22
N ASP A 30 -12.38 8.47 9.15
CA ASP A 30 -12.75 8.79 10.54
C ASP A 30 -13.43 10.15 10.64
N SER A 31 -13.04 11.08 9.79
CA SER A 31 -13.68 12.37 9.62
C SER A 31 -13.34 12.96 8.25
N ALA A 32 -14.13 13.93 7.79
CA ALA A 32 -13.91 14.63 6.54
C ALA A 32 -14.26 16.11 6.67
N GLY A 33 -13.67 16.96 5.81
CA GLY A 33 -14.03 18.36 5.74
C GLY A 33 -13.48 19.06 4.51
N ILE A 34 -14.08 20.21 4.21
CA ILE A 34 -13.68 21.13 3.14
C ILE A 34 -13.61 22.55 3.65
N ALA A 35 -12.72 23.33 3.07
CA ALA A 35 -12.70 24.80 3.21
C ALA A 35 -12.74 25.44 1.82
N LEU A 36 -13.66 26.37 1.63
CA LEU A 36 -13.89 27.10 0.39
C LEU A 36 -13.57 28.57 0.59
N LEU A 37 -12.96 29.17 -0.41
CA LEU A 37 -12.70 30.57 -0.45
C LEU A 37 -13.71 31.24 -1.39
N ASN A 38 -14.50 32.14 -0.84
CA ASN A 38 -15.51 32.90 -1.56
C ASN A 38 -15.50 34.36 -1.11
N GLU A 39 -15.32 35.30 -2.04
CA GLU A 39 -15.34 36.75 -1.77
C GLU A 39 -14.41 37.19 -0.61
N GLY A 40 -13.23 36.57 -0.51
CA GLY A 40 -12.27 36.86 0.55
C GLY A 40 -12.63 36.32 1.95
N GLN A 41 -13.61 35.42 2.01
CA GLN A 41 -13.99 34.72 3.24
C GLN A 41 -13.80 33.20 3.12
N ILE A 42 -13.36 32.56 4.19
CA ILE A 42 -13.19 31.12 4.26
C ILE A 42 -14.43 30.51 4.93
N SER A 43 -15.12 29.64 4.19
CA SER A 43 -16.25 28.86 4.69
C SER A 43 -15.82 27.40 4.89
N ILE A 44 -16.18 26.79 6.03
CA ILE A 44 -15.69 25.45 6.42
C ILE A 44 -16.87 24.54 6.75
N ALA A 45 -16.80 23.32 6.24
CA ALA A 45 -17.64 22.21 6.69
C ALA A 45 -16.76 21.05 7.15
N LYS A 46 -17.00 20.56 8.36
CA LYS A 46 -16.32 19.40 8.96
C LYS A 46 -17.35 18.42 9.52
N VAL A 47 -17.04 17.14 9.48
CA VAL A 47 -17.93 16.09 10.00
C VAL A 47 -17.13 14.87 10.44
N THR A 48 -17.55 14.25 11.50
CA THR A 48 -17.06 12.95 11.95
C THR A 48 -17.68 11.84 11.07
N GLY A 49 -16.89 10.84 10.74
CA GLY A 49 -17.31 9.71 9.91
C GLY A 49 -17.01 9.88 8.43
N ARG A 50 -17.73 9.14 7.60
CA ARG A 50 -17.45 8.98 6.16
C ARG A 50 -17.79 10.24 5.35
N ILE A 51 -17.21 10.32 4.15
CA ILE A 51 -17.44 11.43 3.20
C ILE A 51 -18.93 11.61 2.85
N ALA A 52 -19.72 10.55 2.90
CA ALA A 52 -21.18 10.62 2.69
C ALA A 52 -21.86 11.60 3.66
N ASN A 53 -21.43 11.63 4.95
CA ASN A 53 -21.93 12.57 5.94
C ASN A 53 -21.59 14.02 5.59
N LEU A 54 -20.39 14.25 5.02
CA LEU A 54 -19.99 15.58 4.55
C LEU A 54 -20.82 16.01 3.31
N CYS A 55 -21.08 15.10 2.39
CA CYS A 55 -21.95 15.38 1.24
C CYS A 55 -23.35 15.78 1.69
N GLU A 56 -23.94 15.07 2.65
CA GLU A 56 -25.25 15.41 3.23
C GLU A 56 -25.21 16.78 3.92
N LYS A 57 -24.22 17.00 4.81
CA LYS A 57 -24.04 18.28 5.55
C LYS A 57 -23.89 19.48 4.64
N THR A 58 -23.28 19.30 3.46
CA THR A 58 -23.01 20.39 2.50
C THR A 58 -24.03 20.47 1.37
N ASN A 59 -25.08 19.64 1.38
CA ASN A 59 -26.04 19.51 0.28
C ASN A 59 -25.34 19.26 -1.06
N ASP A 60 -24.42 18.23 -1.07
CA ASP A 60 -23.51 17.92 -2.18
C ASP A 60 -22.69 19.14 -2.65
N GLY A 61 -22.26 19.99 -1.70
CA GLY A 61 -21.46 21.16 -1.94
C GLY A 61 -22.21 22.44 -2.37
N LYS A 62 -23.52 22.39 -2.52
CA LYS A 62 -24.31 23.53 -3.00
C LYS A 62 -24.35 24.69 -2.01
N ASP A 63 -24.26 24.39 -0.71
CA ASP A 63 -24.34 25.40 0.36
C ASP A 63 -22.97 26.05 0.65
N TYR A 64 -21.92 25.60 -0.03
CA TYR A 64 -20.55 26.09 0.12
C TYR A 64 -19.98 26.57 -1.23
N PRO A 65 -20.36 27.77 -1.67
CA PRO A 65 -19.87 28.35 -2.93
C PRO A 65 -18.39 28.74 -2.83
N GLY A 66 -17.71 28.79 -3.97
CA GLY A 66 -16.31 29.19 -4.13
C GLY A 66 -15.65 28.46 -5.31
N THR A 67 -14.64 29.09 -5.89
CA THR A 67 -13.89 28.55 -7.02
C THR A 67 -12.50 28.05 -6.63
N THR A 68 -12.11 28.31 -5.38
CA THR A 68 -10.86 27.84 -4.78
C THR A 68 -11.17 27.18 -3.44
N GLY A 69 -10.54 26.01 -3.18
CA GLY A 69 -10.76 25.33 -1.91
C GLY A 69 -9.84 24.14 -1.71
N ILE A 70 -9.88 23.64 -0.48
CA ILE A 70 -9.11 22.49 0.00
C ILE A 70 -10.03 21.52 0.73
N GLY A 71 -9.69 20.22 0.67
CA GLY A 71 -10.49 19.19 1.32
C GLY A 71 -9.62 18.06 1.86
N HIS A 72 -10.16 17.37 2.86
CA HIS A 72 -9.45 16.33 3.60
C HIS A 72 -10.35 15.18 4.03
N THR A 73 -9.83 13.95 3.96
CA THR A 73 -10.37 12.79 4.69
C THR A 73 -9.32 12.30 5.68
N ARG A 74 -9.72 12.20 6.95
CA ARG A 74 -8.80 11.96 8.06
C ARG A 74 -8.78 10.48 8.47
N TRP A 75 -7.57 10.01 8.73
CA TRP A 75 -7.25 8.87 9.56
C TRP A 75 -6.61 9.39 10.83
N ALA A 76 -7.27 9.22 11.98
CA ALA A 76 -6.84 9.84 13.23
C ALA A 76 -5.51 9.24 13.73
N THR A 77 -4.52 10.10 13.95
CA THR A 77 -3.23 9.81 14.60
C THR A 77 -3.12 10.53 15.95
N HIS A 78 -3.44 11.82 15.98
CA HIS A 78 -3.45 12.68 17.17
C HIS A 78 -4.85 13.25 17.39
N GLY A 79 -5.42 13.08 18.57
CA GLY A 79 -6.79 13.46 18.91
C GLY A 79 -7.86 12.51 18.35
N ALA A 80 -8.87 12.20 19.15
CA ALA A 80 -9.96 11.31 18.78
C ALA A 80 -10.76 11.85 17.56
N PRO A 81 -11.43 10.96 16.77
CA PRO A 81 -12.32 11.40 15.72
C PRO A 81 -13.44 12.30 16.27
N SER A 82 -13.46 13.55 15.84
CA SER A 82 -14.47 14.56 16.18
C SER A 82 -14.54 15.62 15.10
N ASP A 83 -15.61 16.42 15.07
CA ASP A 83 -15.73 17.55 14.14
C ASP A 83 -14.62 18.60 14.41
N THR A 84 -14.24 18.81 15.68
CA THR A 84 -13.17 19.74 16.06
C THR A 84 -11.81 19.29 15.53
N ASN A 85 -11.49 18.01 15.72
CA ASN A 85 -10.21 17.42 15.29
C ASN A 85 -10.17 17.09 13.78
N ALA A 86 -11.29 17.23 13.05
CA ALA A 86 -11.33 17.10 11.60
C ALA A 86 -10.63 18.28 10.92
N HIS A 87 -9.96 18.01 9.79
CA HIS A 87 -9.44 19.07 8.91
C HIS A 87 -10.54 19.61 8.00
N PRO A 88 -10.40 20.85 7.49
CA PRO A 88 -9.31 21.82 7.67
C PRO A 88 -9.26 22.48 9.04
N HIS A 89 -8.05 22.94 9.44
CA HIS A 89 -7.85 23.82 10.60
C HIS A 89 -7.68 25.28 10.16
N VAL A 90 -8.10 26.22 11.01
CA VAL A 90 -8.17 27.67 10.71
C VAL A 90 -7.30 28.45 11.68
N SER A 91 -6.70 29.55 11.22
CA SER A 91 -5.99 30.51 12.06
C SER A 91 -6.95 31.26 13.00
N ASN A 92 -6.42 31.80 14.11
CA ASN A 92 -7.23 32.55 15.07
C ASN A 92 -7.88 33.78 14.45
N ASP A 93 -7.25 34.38 13.45
CA ASP A 93 -7.79 35.57 12.74
C ASP A 93 -8.72 35.20 11.55
N GLY A 94 -8.90 33.88 11.27
CA GLY A 94 -9.79 33.39 10.24
C GLY A 94 -9.28 33.57 8.80
N ARG A 95 -8.05 34.05 8.58
CA ARG A 95 -7.49 34.35 7.25
C ARG A 95 -6.90 33.16 6.55
N PHE A 96 -6.53 32.10 7.29
CA PHE A 96 -5.87 30.92 6.73
C PHE A 96 -6.64 29.66 7.07
N ALA A 97 -6.74 28.74 6.11
CA ALA A 97 -7.15 27.38 6.39
C ALA A 97 -6.14 26.39 5.79
N ILE A 98 -5.91 25.29 6.51
CA ILE A 98 -4.95 24.28 6.08
C ILE A 98 -5.52 22.87 6.15
N VAL A 99 -5.00 22.01 5.27
CA VAL A 99 -5.11 20.54 5.35
C VAL A 99 -3.70 19.95 5.41
N HIS A 100 -3.55 18.87 6.18
CA HIS A 100 -2.26 18.25 6.45
C HIS A 100 -2.36 16.72 6.44
N ASN A 101 -1.45 16.08 5.73
CA ASN A 101 -1.13 14.66 5.86
C ASN A 101 0.28 14.53 6.41
N GLY A 102 0.46 13.76 7.46
CA GLY A 102 1.76 13.53 8.10
C GLY A 102 1.68 13.58 9.62
N ILE A 103 2.83 13.73 10.26
CA ILE A 103 2.99 13.92 11.71
C ILE A 103 4.04 15.00 11.94
N ILE A 104 3.71 15.96 12.78
CA ILE A 104 4.64 17.01 13.25
C ILE A 104 5.22 16.57 14.59
N GLU A 105 6.41 16.01 14.57
CA GLU A 105 7.05 15.39 15.74
C GLU A 105 7.34 16.39 16.86
N ASN A 106 7.66 17.63 16.52
CA ASN A 106 7.95 18.69 17.48
C ASN A 106 6.73 19.56 17.85
N PHE A 107 5.49 19.07 17.59
CA PHE A 107 4.27 19.87 17.78
C PHE A 107 4.07 20.36 19.21
N MET A 108 4.42 19.57 20.24
CA MET A 108 4.27 19.97 21.64
C MET A 108 5.08 21.23 21.96
N ALA A 109 6.35 21.28 21.53
CA ALA A 109 7.20 22.43 21.76
C ALA A 109 6.68 23.69 21.00
N LEU A 110 6.15 23.49 19.80
CA LEU A 110 5.54 24.57 19.00
C LEU A 110 4.23 25.05 19.63
N HIS A 111 3.41 24.15 20.14
CA HIS A 111 2.16 24.43 20.84
C HIS A 111 2.42 25.32 22.09
N ASP A 112 3.40 24.91 22.91
CA ASP A 112 3.76 25.67 24.12
C ASP A 112 4.26 27.08 23.79
N GLU A 113 5.11 27.21 22.76
CA GLU A 113 5.60 28.49 22.27
C GLU A 113 4.45 29.41 21.79
N LEU A 114 3.54 28.85 20.96
CA LEU A 114 2.42 29.63 20.42
C LEU A 114 1.42 30.02 21.50
N THR A 115 1.13 29.13 22.44
CA THR A 115 0.28 29.44 23.60
C THR A 115 0.86 30.57 24.43
N ALA A 116 2.17 30.56 24.69
CA ALA A 116 2.86 31.64 25.38
C ALA A 116 2.80 32.98 24.63
N LYS A 117 2.59 32.94 23.31
CA LYS A 117 2.39 34.15 22.47
C LYS A 117 0.92 34.57 22.33
N GLY A 118 -0.01 33.86 22.98
CA GLY A 118 -1.43 34.18 22.99
C GLY A 118 -2.27 33.53 21.91
N TYR A 119 -1.73 32.55 21.18
CA TYR A 119 -2.53 31.75 20.25
C TYR A 119 -3.42 30.77 21.00
N HIS A 120 -4.64 30.60 20.53
CA HIS A 120 -5.62 29.70 21.12
C HIS A 120 -5.80 28.48 20.23
N PHE A 121 -5.81 27.30 20.85
CA PHE A 121 -5.97 26.01 20.17
C PHE A 121 -7.35 25.43 20.47
N GLU A 122 -8.05 24.94 19.43
CA GLU A 122 -9.36 24.33 19.54
C GLU A 122 -9.28 22.78 19.48
N SER A 123 -8.27 22.26 18.77
CA SER A 123 -8.13 20.83 18.52
C SER A 123 -6.97 20.21 19.29
N GLU A 124 -7.01 18.88 19.36
CA GLU A 124 -5.94 18.05 19.94
C GLU A 124 -4.95 17.56 18.88
N THR A 125 -5.00 18.12 17.64
CA THR A 125 -4.17 17.66 16.54
C THR A 125 -2.80 18.33 16.54
N ASP A 126 -1.81 17.63 16.03
CA ASP A 126 -0.48 18.16 15.74
C ASP A 126 -0.50 19.20 14.60
N THR A 127 -1.57 19.23 13.82
CA THR A 127 -1.73 20.08 12.63
C THR A 127 -1.97 21.54 12.98
N GLU A 128 -2.68 21.84 14.05
CA GLU A 128 -3.12 23.21 14.34
C GLU A 128 -1.95 24.17 14.61
N VAL A 129 -0.80 23.66 15.09
CA VAL A 129 0.41 24.50 15.24
C VAL A 129 0.87 25.09 13.91
N ILE A 130 0.61 24.40 12.77
CA ILE A 130 1.05 24.84 11.45
C ILE A 130 0.31 26.11 11.03
N VAL A 131 -1.03 26.13 11.18
CA VAL A 131 -1.82 27.32 10.76
C VAL A 131 -1.49 28.53 11.61
N HIS A 132 -1.25 28.35 12.90
CA HIS A 132 -0.85 29.46 13.79
C HIS A 132 0.59 29.95 13.51
N LEU A 133 1.51 29.07 13.11
CA LEU A 133 2.83 29.50 12.62
C LEU A 133 2.73 30.31 11.33
N ILE A 134 1.87 29.90 10.39
CA ILE A 134 1.62 30.66 9.15
C ILE A 134 1.07 32.04 9.49
N GLU A 135 0.08 32.14 10.35
CA GLU A 135 -0.49 33.39 10.85
C GLU A 135 0.60 34.28 11.46
N MET A 136 1.43 33.75 12.36
CA MET A 136 2.53 34.46 13.02
C MET A 136 3.55 35.02 12.03
N TYR A 137 3.90 34.26 10.99
CA TYR A 137 4.92 34.66 10.01
C TYR A 137 4.37 35.50 8.86
N TYR A 138 3.05 35.57 8.68
CA TYR A 138 2.44 36.32 7.60
C TYR A 138 2.67 37.81 7.73
N LYS A 139 3.20 38.42 6.68
CA LYS A 139 3.44 39.88 6.58
C LYS A 139 3.06 40.37 5.16
N GLY A 140 1.92 39.90 4.64
CA GLY A 140 1.45 40.23 3.29
C GLY A 140 2.05 39.39 2.18
N ASP A 141 2.71 38.24 2.49
CA ASP A 141 3.31 37.32 1.55
C ASP A 141 3.19 35.90 2.13
N ILE A 142 2.19 35.15 1.64
CA ILE A 142 1.90 33.80 2.13
C ILE A 142 3.00 32.80 1.78
N LYS A 143 3.65 32.91 0.61
CA LYS A 143 4.77 32.07 0.22
C LYS A 143 5.89 32.12 1.26
N LYS A 144 6.28 33.34 1.69
CA LYS A 144 7.30 33.50 2.72
C LYS A 144 6.87 32.96 4.07
N ALA A 145 5.58 33.10 4.41
CA ALA A 145 5.05 32.59 5.67
C ALA A 145 5.10 31.05 5.69
N VAL A 146 4.68 30.39 4.61
CA VAL A 146 4.72 28.92 4.48
C VAL A 146 6.15 28.40 4.53
N ILE A 147 7.10 28.98 3.78
CA ILE A 147 8.52 28.58 3.81
C ILE A 147 9.12 28.72 5.22
N LYS A 148 8.83 29.83 5.91
CA LYS A 148 9.31 30.03 7.29
C LYS A 148 8.69 29.05 8.28
N THR A 149 7.41 28.73 8.11
CA THR A 149 6.72 27.72 8.89
C THR A 149 7.36 26.36 8.69
N SER A 150 7.53 25.92 7.45
CA SER A 150 8.12 24.61 7.11
C SER A 150 9.54 24.44 7.68
N ALA A 151 10.34 25.50 7.73
CA ALA A 151 11.67 25.48 8.34
C ALA A 151 11.66 25.23 9.87
N ARG A 152 10.49 25.33 10.53
CA ARG A 152 10.31 25.08 11.96
C ARG A 152 9.76 23.68 12.25
N LEU A 153 9.14 23.04 11.25
CA LEU A 153 8.51 21.74 11.41
C LEU A 153 9.57 20.63 11.38
N GLN A 154 9.37 19.62 12.22
CA GLN A 154 10.10 18.35 12.19
C GLN A 154 9.10 17.21 11.97
N GLY A 155 9.49 16.23 11.16
CA GLY A 155 8.62 15.11 10.78
C GLY A 155 8.15 15.19 9.33
N SER A 156 7.03 14.53 9.03
CA SER A 156 6.51 14.41 7.66
C SER A 156 5.29 15.30 7.44
N TYR A 157 5.20 15.95 6.28
CA TYR A 157 4.02 16.72 5.93
C TYR A 157 3.76 16.81 4.42
N ALA A 158 2.49 16.78 4.05
CA ALA A 158 1.95 17.32 2.81
C ALA A 158 0.89 18.36 3.21
N LEU A 159 1.12 19.61 2.89
CA LEU A 159 0.29 20.73 3.28
C LEU A 159 -0.47 21.30 2.09
N GLY A 160 -1.74 21.63 2.28
CA GLY A 160 -2.50 22.50 1.40
C GLY A 160 -3.02 23.70 2.20
N VAL A 161 -2.81 24.91 1.68
CA VAL A 161 -3.10 26.18 2.37
C VAL A 161 -3.91 27.08 1.46
N ILE A 162 -4.96 27.71 1.99
CA ILE A 162 -5.68 28.83 1.38
C ILE A 162 -5.56 30.08 2.27
N CYS A 163 -5.56 31.25 1.62
CA CYS A 163 -5.43 32.54 2.25
C CYS A 163 -6.55 33.48 1.76
N ALA A 164 -7.30 34.09 2.69
CA ALA A 164 -8.38 35.03 2.36
C ALA A 164 -7.91 36.25 1.57
N ASP A 165 -6.66 36.69 1.80
CA ASP A 165 -6.05 37.84 1.12
C ASP A 165 -5.60 37.50 -0.33
N GLU A 166 -5.54 36.21 -0.70
CA GLU A 166 -5.12 35.73 -2.02
C GLU A 166 -6.12 34.69 -2.56
N PRO A 167 -7.33 35.14 -3.02
CA PRO A 167 -8.51 34.28 -3.19
C PRO A 167 -8.40 33.23 -4.31
N ASP A 168 -7.55 33.43 -5.32
CA ASP A 168 -7.45 32.52 -6.46
C ASP A 168 -6.20 31.63 -6.37
N LYS A 169 -5.60 31.52 -5.18
CA LYS A 169 -4.35 30.79 -5.00
C LYS A 169 -4.44 29.69 -3.96
N LEU A 170 -3.78 28.58 -4.31
CA LEU A 170 -3.46 27.52 -3.38
C LEU A 170 -1.95 27.51 -3.13
N PHE A 171 -1.55 27.26 -1.91
CA PHE A 171 -0.16 27.04 -1.55
C PHE A 171 0.01 25.63 -1.03
N VAL A 172 1.08 24.98 -1.42
CA VAL A 172 1.40 23.62 -0.98
C VAL A 172 2.86 23.51 -0.57
N ALA A 173 3.13 22.61 0.36
CA ALA A 173 4.47 22.25 0.79
C ALA A 173 4.55 20.74 1.02
N ARG A 174 5.72 20.15 0.75
CA ARG A 174 5.92 18.72 0.92
C ARG A 174 7.23 18.39 1.63
N GLU A 175 7.15 17.45 2.58
CA GLU A 175 8.27 16.74 3.19
C GLU A 175 7.84 15.31 3.51
N ALA A 176 8.47 14.30 2.95
CA ALA A 176 8.24 12.87 3.14
C ALA A 176 6.83 12.34 2.83
N SER A 177 5.76 13.15 2.94
CA SER A 177 4.37 12.74 2.60
C SER A 177 4.06 13.01 1.13
N PRO A 178 3.34 12.11 0.41
CA PRO A 178 3.08 12.28 -1.03
C PRO A 178 2.17 13.46 -1.34
N LEU A 179 2.56 14.27 -2.35
CA LEU A 179 1.77 15.38 -2.87
C LEU A 179 2.03 15.55 -4.37
N ILE A 180 0.95 15.63 -5.14
CA ILE A 180 0.94 15.66 -6.60
C ILE A 180 0.13 16.86 -7.06
N LEU A 181 0.63 17.59 -8.06
CA LEU A 181 -0.08 18.71 -8.67
C LEU A 181 -0.68 18.26 -10.00
N GLY A 182 -1.94 18.58 -10.24
CA GLY A 182 -2.65 18.32 -11.49
C GLY A 182 -2.69 19.57 -12.34
N VAL A 183 -2.22 19.47 -13.59
CA VAL A 183 -2.21 20.58 -14.54
C VAL A 183 -3.42 20.47 -15.47
N GLY A 184 -4.37 21.38 -15.33
CA GLY A 184 -5.56 21.49 -16.17
C GLY A 184 -5.48 22.61 -17.21
N VAL A 185 -6.63 23.06 -17.71
CA VAL A 185 -6.77 24.19 -18.63
C VAL A 185 -7.74 25.20 -18.00
N GLY A 186 -7.21 26.32 -17.51
CA GLY A 186 -7.99 27.31 -16.74
C GLY A 186 -8.38 26.79 -15.35
N GLU A 187 -7.76 25.74 -14.90
CA GLU A 187 -7.96 25.14 -13.58
C GLU A 187 -6.75 24.27 -13.21
N ASN A 188 -6.41 24.23 -11.94
CA ASN A 188 -5.32 23.42 -11.44
C ASN A 188 -5.69 22.77 -10.10
N PHE A 189 -4.97 21.70 -9.75
CA PHE A 189 -5.29 20.81 -8.65
C PHE A 189 -4.05 20.45 -7.83
N PHE A 190 -4.27 20.00 -6.61
CA PHE A 190 -3.31 19.14 -5.93
C PHE A 190 -4.03 17.99 -5.23
N ALA A 191 -3.35 16.88 -5.05
CA ALA A 191 -3.87 15.76 -4.27
C ALA A 191 -2.75 14.90 -3.69
N SER A 192 -3.08 14.13 -2.66
CA SER A 192 -2.17 13.13 -2.08
C SER A 192 -2.05 11.86 -2.93
N ASP A 193 -2.93 11.67 -3.94
CA ASP A 193 -2.91 10.53 -4.85
C ASP A 193 -3.52 10.89 -6.21
N VAL A 194 -2.97 10.31 -7.28
CA VAL A 194 -3.43 10.54 -8.66
C VAL A 194 -4.88 10.13 -8.91
N THR A 195 -5.42 9.20 -8.13
CA THR A 195 -6.80 8.72 -8.28
C THR A 195 -7.84 9.82 -8.12
N ALA A 196 -7.55 10.84 -7.29
CA ALA A 196 -8.41 12.00 -7.13
C ALA A 196 -8.40 12.93 -8.37
N LEU A 197 -7.30 12.95 -9.14
CA LEU A 197 -7.05 13.89 -10.22
C LEU A 197 -7.43 13.37 -11.60
N VAL A 198 -7.35 12.06 -11.81
CA VAL A 198 -7.36 11.41 -13.13
C VAL A 198 -8.64 11.66 -13.94
N SER A 199 -9.75 12.01 -13.28
CA SER A 199 -11.02 12.39 -13.95
C SER A 199 -10.99 13.81 -14.53
N TYR A 200 -10.10 14.67 -14.04
CA TYR A 200 -10.01 16.08 -14.44
C TYR A 200 -8.80 16.33 -15.32
N THR A 201 -7.65 15.76 -14.97
CA THR A 201 -6.42 15.90 -15.76
C THR A 201 -5.55 14.66 -15.67
N ARG A 202 -4.84 14.39 -16.76
CA ARG A 202 -3.80 13.35 -16.82
C ARG A 202 -2.38 13.91 -16.77
N ASN A 203 -2.23 15.22 -16.66
CA ASN A 203 -0.94 15.88 -16.57
C ASN A 203 -0.61 16.15 -15.11
N ALA A 204 0.47 15.57 -14.61
CA ALA A 204 0.86 15.65 -13.21
C ALA A 204 2.29 16.16 -13.04
N ILE A 205 2.51 16.93 -11.97
CA ILE A 205 3.82 17.30 -11.45
C ILE A 205 3.98 16.66 -10.08
N TYR A 206 5.05 15.92 -9.88
CA TYR A 206 5.38 15.30 -8.60
C TYR A 206 6.35 16.21 -7.85
N LEU A 207 5.93 16.66 -6.66
CA LEU A 207 6.81 17.41 -5.77
C LEU A 207 7.84 16.49 -5.10
N GLU A 208 9.02 17.04 -4.83
CA GLU A 208 10.07 16.40 -4.02
C GLU A 208 10.09 16.99 -2.61
N ASP A 209 10.85 16.35 -1.71
CA ASP A 209 10.99 16.83 -0.34
C ASP A 209 11.64 18.22 -0.32
N GLY A 210 11.13 19.12 0.53
CA GLY A 210 11.57 20.53 0.59
C GLY A 210 11.05 21.40 -0.54
N GLU A 211 10.15 20.90 -1.41
CA GLU A 211 9.53 21.72 -2.46
C GLU A 211 8.18 22.30 -2.03
N PHE A 212 7.91 23.48 -2.58
CA PHE A 212 6.70 24.28 -2.38
C PHE A 212 6.09 24.60 -3.73
N ALA A 213 4.77 24.79 -3.80
CA ALA A 213 4.16 25.34 -5.00
C ALA A 213 3.09 26.39 -4.71
N GLU A 214 3.03 27.39 -5.59
CA GLU A 214 1.93 28.33 -5.75
C GLU A 214 1.13 27.88 -6.98
N ILE A 215 -0.17 27.70 -6.81
CA ILE A 215 -1.08 27.16 -7.80
C ILE A 215 -2.19 28.19 -8.02
N THR A 216 -2.31 28.66 -9.25
CA THR A 216 -3.43 29.53 -9.71
C THR A 216 -4.20 28.80 -10.80
N PRO A 217 -5.37 29.30 -11.26
CA PRO A 217 -6.07 28.72 -12.39
C PRO A 217 -5.24 28.62 -13.68
N GLU A 218 -4.31 29.56 -13.89
CA GLU A 218 -3.51 29.70 -15.11
C GLU A 218 -2.18 28.98 -15.07
N GLU A 219 -1.55 28.91 -13.88
CA GLU A 219 -0.17 28.40 -13.78
C GLU A 219 0.13 27.73 -12.45
N ILE A 220 1.14 26.87 -12.47
CA ILE A 220 1.75 26.25 -11.30
C ILE A 220 3.23 26.66 -11.24
N LYS A 221 3.65 27.27 -10.14
CA LYS A 221 5.06 27.62 -9.87
C LYS A 221 5.59 26.80 -8.73
N VAL A 222 6.68 26.05 -8.97
CA VAL A 222 7.35 25.25 -7.93
C VAL A 222 8.60 25.99 -7.46
N PHE A 223 8.87 25.93 -6.16
CA PHE A 223 9.99 26.58 -5.49
C PHE A 223 10.72 25.61 -4.56
N ASP A 224 11.99 25.83 -4.33
CA ASP A 224 12.75 25.18 -3.26
C ASP A 224 12.59 25.89 -1.89
N CYS A 225 13.23 25.34 -0.86
CA CYS A 225 13.22 25.90 0.51
C CYS A 225 13.87 27.30 0.60
N THR A 226 14.61 27.76 -0.40
CA THR A 226 15.15 29.13 -0.48
C THR A 226 14.19 30.09 -1.18
N GLY A 227 13.11 29.58 -1.78
CA GLY A 227 12.14 30.32 -2.55
C GLY A 227 12.54 30.55 -4.03
N GLN A 228 13.60 29.87 -4.51
CA GLN A 228 13.99 29.90 -5.91
C GLN A 228 13.10 28.97 -6.74
N THR A 229 12.77 29.38 -7.96
CA THR A 229 11.92 28.62 -8.86
C THR A 229 12.63 27.34 -9.33
N VAL A 230 11.91 26.21 -9.24
CA VAL A 230 12.34 24.90 -9.73
C VAL A 230 11.55 24.52 -10.97
N ASN A 231 12.23 24.17 -12.06
CA ASN A 231 11.58 23.70 -13.28
C ASN A 231 11.22 22.22 -13.14
N LYS A 232 9.95 21.90 -13.21
CA LYS A 232 9.43 20.54 -13.10
C LYS A 232 8.93 19.99 -14.43
N LYS A 233 9.14 18.71 -14.65
CA LYS A 233 8.62 18.01 -15.82
C LYS A 233 7.16 17.59 -15.56
N ILE A 234 6.28 17.87 -16.52
CA ILE A 234 4.91 17.34 -16.51
C ILE A 234 4.98 15.89 -16.96
N THR A 235 4.46 15.00 -16.13
CA THR A 235 4.36 13.55 -16.39
C THR A 235 2.91 13.21 -16.74
N ARG A 236 2.70 12.48 -17.84
CA ARG A 236 1.37 12.03 -18.23
C ARG A 236 0.99 10.75 -17.48
N ILE A 237 -0.14 10.79 -16.78
CA ILE A 237 -0.73 9.61 -16.11
C ILE A 237 -1.32 8.71 -17.19
N VAL A 238 -0.80 7.47 -17.31
CA VAL A 238 -1.22 6.49 -18.32
C VAL A 238 -2.28 5.50 -17.82
N TRP A 239 -2.77 5.65 -16.60
CA TRP A 239 -3.75 4.74 -16.01
C TRP A 239 -5.12 4.87 -16.69
N ASP A 240 -5.79 3.73 -16.84
CA ASP A 240 -7.17 3.68 -17.31
C ASP A 240 -8.12 4.04 -16.16
N ILE A 241 -9.00 5.03 -16.37
CA ILE A 241 -10.03 5.46 -15.41
C ILE A 241 -10.97 4.31 -15.08
N GLN A 242 -11.34 3.49 -16.09
CA GLN A 242 -12.22 2.33 -15.89
C GLN A 242 -11.59 1.26 -14.98
N ALA A 243 -10.26 1.19 -14.91
CA ALA A 243 -9.58 0.28 -14.00
C ALA A 243 -9.76 0.65 -12.53
N ALA A 244 -10.05 1.92 -12.20
CA ALA A 244 -10.34 2.39 -10.85
C ALA A 244 -11.82 2.27 -10.45
N GLU A 245 -12.68 1.70 -11.29
CA GLU A 245 -14.09 1.43 -11.01
C GLU A 245 -14.31 -0.04 -10.66
N LYS A 246 -15.41 -0.35 -9.96
CA LYS A 246 -15.73 -1.76 -9.58
C LYS A 246 -16.02 -2.68 -10.77
N GLY A 247 -16.34 -2.14 -11.93
CA GLY A 247 -16.54 -2.93 -13.16
C GLY A 247 -17.60 -4.03 -13.07
N GLY A 248 -18.68 -3.78 -12.31
CA GLY A 248 -19.76 -4.74 -12.08
C GLY A 248 -19.54 -5.73 -10.93
N TYR A 249 -18.39 -5.69 -10.26
CA TYR A 249 -18.15 -6.47 -9.04
C TYR A 249 -18.76 -5.79 -7.81
N GLU A 250 -19.16 -6.58 -6.84
CA GLU A 250 -19.74 -6.07 -5.58
C GLU A 250 -18.69 -5.29 -4.76
N HIS A 251 -17.45 -5.80 -4.73
CA HIS A 251 -16.33 -5.22 -3.99
C HIS A 251 -15.08 -5.09 -4.87
N PHE A 252 -14.25 -4.08 -4.58
CA PHE A 252 -12.93 -3.93 -5.23
C PHE A 252 -12.04 -5.15 -4.98
N MET A 253 -12.02 -5.68 -3.76
CA MET A 253 -11.21 -6.86 -3.45
C MET A 253 -11.56 -8.05 -4.36
N LEU A 254 -12.85 -8.32 -4.60
CA LEU A 254 -13.24 -9.40 -5.50
C LEU A 254 -12.76 -9.13 -6.93
N LYS A 255 -12.96 -7.92 -7.44
CA LYS A 255 -12.44 -7.50 -8.75
C LYS A 255 -10.93 -7.74 -8.84
N GLU A 256 -10.17 -7.30 -7.85
CA GLU A 256 -8.72 -7.38 -7.81
C GLU A 256 -8.22 -8.84 -7.71
N ILE A 257 -8.96 -9.72 -7.01
CA ILE A 257 -8.72 -11.17 -7.05
C ILE A 257 -8.92 -11.71 -8.47
N MET A 258 -10.01 -11.32 -9.13
CA MET A 258 -10.31 -11.79 -10.50
C MET A 258 -9.35 -11.23 -11.55
N GLU A 259 -8.75 -10.09 -11.32
CA GLU A 259 -7.75 -9.45 -12.20
C GLU A 259 -6.35 -10.08 -12.11
N GLN A 260 -6.06 -10.93 -11.13
CA GLN A 260 -4.72 -11.49 -10.91
C GLN A 260 -4.10 -12.15 -12.16
N PRO A 261 -4.81 -12.95 -12.98
CA PRO A 261 -4.23 -13.54 -14.19
C PRO A 261 -3.73 -12.47 -15.16
N HIS A 262 -4.52 -11.42 -15.35
CA HIS A 262 -4.17 -10.30 -16.21
C HIS A 262 -3.01 -9.49 -15.65
N ALA A 263 -3.06 -9.13 -14.37
CA ALA A 263 -2.01 -8.37 -13.69
C ALA A 263 -0.68 -9.12 -13.69
N PHE A 264 -0.70 -10.42 -13.38
CA PHE A 264 0.50 -11.28 -13.44
C PHE A 264 1.10 -11.31 -14.84
N LYS A 265 0.25 -11.47 -15.87
CA LYS A 265 0.69 -11.45 -17.27
C LYS A 265 1.28 -10.08 -17.65
N ALA A 266 0.63 -8.97 -17.28
CA ALA A 266 1.11 -7.62 -17.54
C ALA A 266 2.47 -7.35 -16.86
N THR A 267 2.73 -7.98 -15.72
CA THR A 267 4.00 -7.88 -15.00
C THR A 267 5.13 -8.62 -15.73
N ILE A 268 4.89 -9.85 -16.19
CA ILE A 268 5.96 -10.69 -16.75
C ILE A 268 6.18 -10.47 -18.25
N GLN A 269 5.11 -10.23 -19.03
CA GLN A 269 5.19 -10.20 -20.49
C GLN A 269 6.14 -9.14 -21.05
N PRO A 270 6.20 -7.89 -20.57
CA PRO A 270 7.12 -6.87 -21.08
C PRO A 270 8.60 -7.21 -20.82
N ARG A 271 8.88 -8.09 -19.86
CA ARG A 271 10.22 -8.47 -19.41
C ARG A 271 10.71 -9.79 -19.99
N ILE A 272 9.95 -10.38 -20.89
CA ILE A 272 10.32 -11.64 -21.54
C ILE A 272 10.38 -11.41 -23.07
N ASN A 273 11.58 -11.30 -23.60
CA ASN A 273 11.85 -11.19 -25.04
C ASN A 273 12.28 -12.57 -25.56
N ASP A 274 11.46 -13.19 -26.41
CA ASP A 274 11.64 -14.55 -26.90
C ASP A 274 11.79 -15.55 -25.72
N ASN A 275 13.01 -15.93 -25.40
CA ASN A 275 13.36 -16.82 -24.29
C ASN A 275 14.33 -16.16 -23.30
N ASP A 276 14.40 -14.85 -23.30
CA ASP A 276 15.28 -14.11 -22.41
C ASP A 276 14.50 -13.21 -21.45
N ILE A 277 15.01 -13.05 -20.21
CA ILE A 277 14.46 -12.11 -19.24
C ILE A 277 15.27 -10.83 -19.27
N VAL A 278 14.60 -9.71 -19.44
CA VAL A 278 15.16 -8.37 -19.34
C VAL A 278 14.52 -7.67 -18.15
N LEU A 279 15.32 -7.26 -17.19
CA LEU A 279 14.85 -6.53 -16.01
C LEU A 279 14.96 -5.03 -16.24
N ASP A 280 14.01 -4.42 -16.94
CA ASP A 280 13.89 -2.99 -17.20
C ASP A 280 15.31 -2.34 -17.42
N ASP A 281 15.51 -1.06 -17.07
CA ASP A 281 16.81 -0.38 -17.16
C ASP A 281 17.79 -0.71 -16.02
N SER A 282 17.58 -1.84 -15.32
CA SER A 282 18.44 -2.23 -14.21
C SER A 282 19.77 -2.80 -14.73
N ASP A 283 20.83 -2.02 -14.63
CA ASP A 283 22.19 -2.47 -14.96
C ASP A 283 22.81 -3.26 -13.78
N LEU A 284 22.17 -4.39 -13.46
CA LEU A 284 22.75 -5.37 -12.54
C LEU A 284 23.86 -6.12 -13.27
N SER A 285 25.06 -5.59 -13.24
CA SER A 285 26.19 -6.21 -13.93
C SER A 285 26.47 -7.62 -13.36
N LYS A 286 27.07 -8.47 -14.20
CA LYS A 286 27.44 -9.82 -13.77
C LYS A 286 28.43 -9.77 -12.61
N GLU A 287 29.40 -8.88 -12.69
CA GLU A 287 30.44 -8.68 -11.67
C GLU A 287 29.83 -8.28 -10.32
N TYR A 288 28.83 -7.37 -10.34
CA TYR A 288 28.14 -7.00 -9.12
C TYR A 288 27.36 -8.20 -8.54
N LEU A 289 26.57 -8.91 -9.34
CA LEU A 289 25.80 -10.07 -8.88
C LEU A 289 26.70 -11.20 -8.36
N GLU A 290 27.91 -11.39 -8.93
CA GLU A 290 28.93 -12.32 -8.43
C GLU A 290 29.49 -11.90 -7.06
N SER A 291 29.58 -10.60 -6.79
CA SER A 291 30.07 -10.05 -5.51
C SER A 291 29.04 -10.14 -4.38
N VAL A 292 27.75 -10.33 -4.69
CA VAL A 292 26.68 -10.41 -3.68
C VAL A 292 26.83 -11.68 -2.84
N ASN A 293 27.03 -11.50 -1.55
CA ASN A 293 27.18 -12.60 -0.58
C ASN A 293 25.87 -12.92 0.17
N LYS A 294 24.92 -12.00 0.21
CA LYS A 294 23.57 -12.18 0.76
C LYS A 294 22.56 -11.23 0.09
N ILE A 295 21.32 -11.66 0.08
CA ILE A 295 20.16 -10.85 -0.33
C ILE A 295 19.31 -10.63 0.91
N VAL A 296 18.94 -9.38 1.17
CA VAL A 296 17.97 -9.02 2.21
C VAL A 296 16.70 -8.54 1.53
N ILE A 297 15.55 -9.12 1.88
CA ILE A 297 14.24 -8.68 1.40
C ILE A 297 13.51 -8.04 2.58
N THR A 298 13.10 -6.79 2.44
CA THR A 298 12.40 -6.06 3.49
C THR A 298 11.11 -5.41 2.99
N ALA A 299 10.09 -5.45 3.83
CA ALA A 299 8.78 -4.89 3.57
C ALA A 299 7.91 -4.91 4.85
N CYS A 300 6.65 -4.46 4.71
CA CYS A 300 5.60 -4.57 5.72
C CYS A 300 4.41 -5.37 5.20
N GLY A 301 3.66 -6.02 6.09
CA GLY A 301 2.39 -6.69 5.77
C GLY A 301 2.49 -7.74 4.66
N SER A 302 1.53 -7.73 3.73
CA SER A 302 1.49 -8.68 2.60
C SER A 302 2.73 -8.65 1.72
N ALA A 303 3.35 -7.48 1.54
CA ALA A 303 4.59 -7.37 0.78
C ALA A 303 5.74 -8.12 1.47
N TYR A 304 5.82 -8.08 2.80
CA TYR A 304 6.77 -8.89 3.57
C TYR A 304 6.54 -10.39 3.35
N TYR A 305 5.28 -10.84 3.38
CA TYR A 305 4.96 -12.25 3.13
C TYR A 305 5.20 -12.70 1.69
N ALA A 306 5.09 -11.79 0.71
CA ALA A 306 5.54 -12.07 -0.66
C ALA A 306 7.06 -12.33 -0.70
N GLY A 307 7.83 -11.54 0.03
CA GLY A 307 9.27 -11.76 0.23
C GLY A 307 9.57 -13.10 0.89
N CYS A 308 8.84 -13.45 1.96
CA CYS A 308 8.98 -14.73 2.67
C CYS A 308 8.69 -15.93 1.75
N ALA A 309 7.67 -15.84 0.89
CA ALA A 309 7.34 -16.91 -0.05
C ALA A 309 8.39 -17.04 -1.16
N ALA A 310 8.85 -15.92 -1.71
CA ALA A 310 9.84 -15.91 -2.79
C ALA A 310 11.27 -16.24 -2.32
N LYS A 311 11.59 -16.06 -1.03
CA LYS A 311 12.90 -16.38 -0.43
C LYS A 311 13.42 -17.73 -0.89
N TYR A 312 12.62 -18.78 -0.73
CA TYR A 312 13.02 -20.16 -1.05
C TYR A 312 13.33 -20.36 -2.54
N THR A 313 12.59 -19.67 -3.41
CA THR A 313 12.83 -19.68 -4.85
C THR A 313 14.14 -18.99 -5.19
N ILE A 314 14.37 -17.80 -4.65
CA ILE A 314 15.58 -17.00 -4.91
C ILE A 314 16.82 -17.71 -4.35
N GLU A 315 16.78 -18.22 -3.12
CA GLU A 315 17.90 -19.00 -2.54
C GLU A 315 18.26 -20.22 -3.43
N LYS A 316 17.24 -20.96 -3.87
CA LYS A 316 17.46 -22.14 -4.70
C LYS A 316 18.04 -21.80 -6.07
N LEU A 317 17.58 -20.71 -6.68
CA LEU A 317 18.04 -20.27 -8.00
C LEU A 317 19.40 -19.55 -7.95
N CYS A 318 19.54 -18.58 -7.07
CA CYS A 318 20.73 -17.71 -7.02
C CYS A 318 21.88 -18.32 -6.23
N LYS A 319 21.65 -19.35 -5.39
CA LYS A 319 22.66 -19.96 -4.51
C LYS A 319 23.33 -18.94 -3.58
N VAL A 320 22.57 -17.99 -3.10
CA VAL A 320 22.98 -16.94 -2.18
C VAL A 320 21.97 -16.93 -1.01
N PRO A 321 22.41 -16.81 0.26
CA PRO A 321 21.50 -16.70 1.39
C PRO A 321 20.51 -15.53 1.21
N VAL A 322 19.21 -15.78 1.49
CA VAL A 322 18.17 -14.76 1.46
C VAL A 322 17.58 -14.61 2.85
N ILE A 323 17.64 -13.41 3.39
CA ILE A 323 17.11 -13.03 4.69
C ILE A 323 15.85 -12.19 4.44
N THR A 324 14.77 -12.48 5.15
CA THR A 324 13.55 -11.65 5.09
C THR A 324 13.33 -10.99 6.44
N GLU A 325 13.24 -9.66 6.47
CA GLU A 325 13.08 -8.88 7.69
C GLU A 325 11.92 -7.89 7.56
N LEU A 326 11.16 -7.73 8.65
CA LEU A 326 10.17 -6.68 8.74
C LEU A 326 10.88 -5.32 8.70
N ALA A 327 10.36 -4.39 7.89
CA ALA A 327 11.01 -3.09 7.72
C ALA A 327 11.04 -2.28 9.03
N SER A 328 9.98 -2.38 9.85
CA SER A 328 9.93 -1.77 11.18
C SER A 328 11.04 -2.26 12.12
N GLU A 329 11.46 -3.53 12.00
CA GLU A 329 12.49 -4.13 12.85
C GLU A 329 13.89 -3.96 12.26
N LEU A 330 14.05 -4.14 10.95
CA LEU A 330 15.34 -4.03 10.26
C LEU A 330 16.00 -2.67 10.53
N ARG A 331 15.22 -1.62 10.54
CA ARG A 331 15.67 -0.26 10.80
C ARG A 331 16.41 -0.10 12.12
N TYR A 332 15.99 -0.80 13.16
CA TYR A 332 16.51 -0.66 14.54
C TYR A 332 17.41 -1.80 14.99
N SER A 333 17.57 -2.84 14.17
CA SER A 333 18.32 -4.05 14.54
C SER A 333 19.85 -3.92 14.42
N ASP A 334 20.37 -2.73 14.03
CA ASP A 334 21.79 -2.52 13.68
C ASP A 334 22.27 -3.58 12.67
N PRO A 335 21.66 -3.66 11.47
CA PRO A 335 21.83 -4.80 10.60
C PRO A 335 23.26 -4.88 10.03
N LEU A 336 23.78 -6.11 9.93
CA LEU A 336 25.07 -6.39 9.32
C LEU A 336 24.96 -6.27 7.79
N ILE A 337 24.97 -5.06 7.30
CA ILE A 337 24.83 -4.69 5.88
C ILE A 337 26.14 -4.06 5.39
N ASP A 338 26.52 -4.38 4.15
CA ASP A 338 27.73 -3.92 3.47
C ASP A 338 27.50 -3.78 1.95
N GLU A 339 28.54 -3.42 1.21
CA GLU A 339 28.52 -3.27 -0.25
C GLU A 339 28.30 -4.60 -1.00
N HIS A 340 28.44 -5.75 -0.36
CA HIS A 340 28.16 -7.08 -0.90
C HIS A 340 26.73 -7.56 -0.59
N THR A 341 25.92 -6.71 0.03
CA THR A 341 24.53 -6.97 0.33
C THR A 341 23.62 -6.37 -0.75
N LEU A 342 22.77 -7.19 -1.37
CA LEU A 342 21.69 -6.71 -2.21
C LEU A 342 20.41 -6.59 -1.38
N LEU A 343 19.90 -5.38 -1.25
CA LEU A 343 18.61 -5.12 -0.59
C LEU A 343 17.48 -5.09 -1.62
N ILE A 344 16.48 -5.95 -1.46
CA ILE A 344 15.22 -5.91 -2.22
C ILE A 344 14.13 -5.34 -1.31
N VAL A 345 13.51 -4.26 -1.75
CA VAL A 345 12.48 -3.53 -1.02
C VAL A 345 11.15 -3.70 -1.72
N LEU A 346 10.13 -4.20 -0.99
CA LEU A 346 8.81 -4.42 -1.56
C LEU A 346 7.80 -3.43 -0.97
N SER A 347 7.04 -2.75 -1.83
CA SER A 347 5.92 -1.91 -1.41
C SER A 347 4.95 -1.71 -2.56
N GLN A 348 3.66 -1.96 -2.35
CA GLN A 348 2.65 -1.71 -3.39
C GLN A 348 2.57 -0.20 -3.71
N SER A 349 2.46 0.65 -2.70
CA SER A 349 2.35 2.11 -2.85
C SER A 349 3.70 2.78 -3.14
N GLY A 350 4.81 2.18 -2.67
CA GLY A 350 6.13 2.80 -2.66
C GLY A 350 6.26 3.98 -1.69
N GLU A 351 5.32 4.09 -0.72
CA GLU A 351 5.25 5.21 0.24
C GLU A 351 5.17 4.71 1.70
N THR A 352 5.48 3.45 1.98
CA THR A 352 5.44 2.89 3.34
C THR A 352 6.59 3.44 4.16
N ALA A 353 6.29 4.15 5.25
CA ALA A 353 7.28 4.88 6.07
C ALA A 353 8.41 3.98 6.58
N ASP A 354 8.08 2.90 7.28
CA ASP A 354 9.08 1.94 7.77
C ASP A 354 9.96 1.39 6.66
N THR A 355 9.36 1.09 5.51
CA THR A 355 10.10 0.53 4.36
C THR A 355 11.07 1.56 3.76
N ILE A 356 10.67 2.83 3.68
CA ILE A 356 11.54 3.93 3.26
C ILE A 356 12.70 4.09 4.24
N ALA A 357 12.41 4.08 5.52
CA ALA A 357 13.41 4.25 6.57
C ALA A 357 14.42 3.09 6.60
N ALA A 358 13.96 1.84 6.54
CA ALA A 358 14.81 0.66 6.46
C ALA A 358 15.71 0.68 5.21
N MET A 359 15.18 1.13 4.06
CA MET A 359 15.96 1.27 2.84
C MET A 359 17.06 2.34 2.99
N LYS A 360 16.74 3.51 3.54
CA LYS A 360 17.72 4.58 3.79
C LYS A 360 18.84 4.10 4.73
N GLU A 361 18.50 3.38 5.79
CA GLU A 361 19.45 2.81 6.73
C GLU A 361 20.40 1.82 6.04
N CYS A 362 19.87 0.87 5.27
CA CYS A 362 20.70 -0.11 4.57
C CYS A 362 21.58 0.54 3.48
N LYS A 363 21.07 1.55 2.75
CA LYS A 363 21.87 2.32 1.78
C LYS A 363 23.01 3.06 2.46
N SER A 364 22.79 3.67 3.61
CA SER A 364 23.86 4.38 4.35
C SER A 364 25.02 3.47 4.75
N ARG A 365 24.73 2.14 4.84
CA ARG A 365 25.72 1.08 5.13
C ARG A 365 26.36 0.44 3.89
N GLY A 366 26.00 0.91 2.69
CA GLY A 366 26.62 0.47 1.44
C GLY A 366 25.80 -0.53 0.61
N ALA A 367 24.62 -0.97 1.07
CA ALA A 367 23.79 -1.89 0.29
C ALA A 367 23.33 -1.25 -1.04
N LYS A 368 23.40 -2.02 -2.12
CA LYS A 368 22.71 -1.69 -3.37
C LYS A 368 21.25 -2.10 -3.27
N THR A 369 20.34 -1.29 -3.83
CA THR A 369 18.91 -1.44 -3.59
C THR A 369 18.12 -1.67 -4.87
N ILE A 370 17.20 -2.64 -4.82
CA ILE A 370 16.15 -2.86 -5.84
C ILE A 370 14.81 -2.61 -5.18
N ALA A 371 14.04 -1.67 -5.72
CA ALA A 371 12.65 -1.47 -5.33
C ALA A 371 11.71 -2.26 -6.23
N ILE A 372 10.76 -2.99 -5.65
CA ILE A 372 9.64 -3.62 -6.36
C ILE A 372 8.36 -2.90 -5.90
N VAL A 373 7.83 -2.05 -6.76
CA VAL A 373 6.70 -1.15 -6.44
C VAL A 373 5.66 -1.14 -7.57
N ASN A 374 4.44 -0.73 -7.26
CA ASN A 374 3.40 -0.60 -8.30
C ASN A 374 3.23 0.85 -8.77
N VAL A 375 3.50 1.83 -7.90
CA VAL A 375 3.28 3.25 -8.22
C VAL A 375 4.55 3.86 -8.81
N VAL A 376 4.45 4.30 -10.06
CA VAL A 376 5.54 4.97 -10.77
C VAL A 376 5.85 6.30 -10.12
N GLY A 377 7.15 6.59 -9.91
CA GLY A 377 7.60 7.85 -9.33
C GLY A 377 7.36 7.98 -7.81
N SER A 378 7.00 6.88 -7.14
CA SER A 378 6.91 6.84 -5.68
C SER A 378 8.26 7.09 -5.00
N THR A 379 8.22 7.42 -3.72
CA THR A 379 9.42 7.74 -2.93
C THR A 379 10.43 6.58 -2.93
N ILE A 380 9.98 5.35 -2.70
CA ILE A 380 10.85 4.15 -2.73
C ILE A 380 11.47 3.97 -4.12
N ALA A 381 10.68 4.16 -5.21
CA ALA A 381 11.19 4.03 -6.57
C ALA A 381 12.28 5.06 -6.90
N LYS A 382 12.16 6.29 -6.39
CA LYS A 382 13.15 7.36 -6.61
C LYS A 382 14.43 7.17 -5.80
N LEU A 383 14.31 6.66 -4.58
CA LEU A 383 15.44 6.48 -3.67
C LEU A 383 16.26 5.22 -3.97
N ALA A 384 15.66 4.19 -4.57
CA ALA A 384 16.33 2.95 -4.92
C ALA A 384 17.33 3.15 -6.07
N ASP A 385 18.36 2.30 -6.12
CA ASP A 385 19.32 2.31 -7.23
C ASP A 385 18.67 1.75 -8.51
N HIS A 386 17.74 0.80 -8.36
CA HIS A 386 16.93 0.22 -9.44
C HIS A 386 15.47 0.09 -9.01
N ALA A 387 14.53 0.42 -9.89
CA ALA A 387 13.10 0.26 -9.65
C ALA A 387 12.48 -0.70 -10.67
N LEU A 388 11.82 -1.76 -10.18
CA LEU A 388 11.07 -2.72 -10.95
C LEU A 388 9.57 -2.55 -10.64
N TYR A 389 8.79 -2.16 -11.65
CA TYR A 389 7.36 -1.92 -11.46
C TYR A 389 6.54 -3.19 -11.66
N THR A 390 5.54 -3.40 -10.82
CA THR A 390 4.68 -4.59 -10.90
C THR A 390 3.62 -4.49 -11.99
N TRP A 391 3.30 -3.29 -12.47
CA TRP A 391 2.29 -3.04 -13.51
C TRP A 391 0.92 -3.68 -13.20
N ALA A 392 0.59 -3.82 -11.91
CA ALA A 392 -0.68 -4.43 -11.47
C ALA A 392 -1.91 -3.56 -11.75
N GLY A 393 -1.71 -2.33 -12.20
CA GLY A 393 -2.78 -1.32 -12.26
C GLY A 393 -3.19 -0.84 -10.86
N PRO A 394 -4.22 0.00 -10.74
CA PRO A 394 -4.69 0.51 -9.45
C PRO A 394 -5.24 -0.64 -8.60
N GLU A 395 -4.88 -0.66 -7.32
CA GLU A 395 -5.39 -1.57 -6.29
C GLU A 395 -5.99 -0.72 -5.16
N ILE A 396 -7.31 -0.79 -5.02
CA ILE A 396 -8.13 0.12 -4.20
C ILE A 396 -8.52 -0.52 -2.86
N ALA A 397 -8.87 -1.83 -2.86
CA ALA A 397 -9.19 -2.54 -1.63
C ALA A 397 -8.01 -2.43 -0.65
N VAL A 398 -8.31 -2.17 0.63
CA VAL A 398 -7.27 -2.03 1.66
C VAL A 398 -6.44 -3.30 1.76
N ALA A 399 -7.08 -4.46 1.81
CA ALA A 399 -6.39 -5.75 1.79
C ALA A 399 -5.80 -6.04 0.41
N THR A 400 -4.49 -6.10 0.32
CA THR A 400 -3.74 -6.38 -0.92
C THR A 400 -3.99 -7.81 -1.43
N THR A 401 -4.21 -7.95 -2.73
CA THR A 401 -4.41 -9.25 -3.41
C THR A 401 -3.55 -9.39 -4.67
N LYS A 402 -3.89 -8.67 -5.75
CA LYS A 402 -3.09 -8.69 -6.99
C LYS A 402 -1.71 -8.06 -6.81
N GLY A 403 -1.56 -7.12 -5.87
CA GLY A 403 -0.26 -6.57 -5.50
C GLY A 403 0.71 -7.65 -5.02
N TYR A 404 0.25 -8.56 -4.15
CA TYR A 404 1.04 -9.69 -3.66
C TYR A 404 1.50 -10.62 -4.81
N THR A 405 0.56 -11.06 -5.66
CA THR A 405 0.90 -11.98 -6.77
C THR A 405 1.82 -11.35 -7.81
N THR A 406 1.68 -10.06 -8.07
CA THR A 406 2.58 -9.35 -9.01
C THR A 406 3.95 -9.08 -8.42
N GLN A 407 4.07 -8.88 -7.10
CA GLN A 407 5.37 -8.85 -6.42
C GLN A 407 6.08 -10.21 -6.53
N LEU A 408 5.37 -11.31 -6.33
CA LEU A 408 5.92 -12.66 -6.59
C LEU A 408 6.42 -12.81 -8.03
N ALA A 409 5.65 -12.32 -9.02
CA ALA A 409 6.04 -12.37 -10.42
C ALA A 409 7.38 -11.70 -10.69
N VAL A 410 7.60 -10.49 -10.14
CA VAL A 410 8.88 -9.77 -10.28
C VAL A 410 10.01 -10.50 -9.57
N LEU A 411 9.77 -11.03 -8.36
CA LEU A 411 10.77 -11.81 -7.61
C LEU A 411 11.16 -13.11 -8.34
N TYR A 412 10.22 -13.77 -8.99
CA TYR A 412 10.51 -14.95 -9.82
C TYR A 412 11.34 -14.62 -11.06
N LEU A 413 11.01 -13.50 -11.74
CA LEU A 413 11.80 -12.99 -12.85
C LEU A 413 13.23 -12.64 -12.41
N PHE A 414 13.38 -11.96 -11.29
CA PHE A 414 14.68 -11.62 -10.71
C PHE A 414 15.50 -12.88 -10.40
N GLY A 415 14.89 -13.89 -9.76
CA GLY A 415 15.56 -15.14 -9.43
C GLY A 415 16.06 -15.89 -10.68
N LEU A 416 15.20 -16.02 -11.71
CA LEU A 416 15.56 -16.66 -12.99
C LEU A 416 16.63 -15.87 -13.77
N TYR A 417 16.48 -14.55 -13.85
CA TYR A 417 17.46 -13.66 -14.48
C TYR A 417 18.85 -13.82 -13.85
N THR A 418 18.91 -13.74 -12.53
CA THR A 418 20.17 -13.83 -11.77
C THR A 418 20.78 -15.22 -11.92
N ALA A 419 19.98 -16.28 -11.79
CA ALA A 419 20.44 -17.66 -11.93
C ALA A 419 21.06 -17.94 -13.30
N ARG A 420 20.43 -17.46 -14.38
CA ARG A 420 20.96 -17.61 -15.74
C ARG A 420 22.21 -16.77 -15.94
N LYS A 421 22.16 -15.47 -15.55
CA LYS A 421 23.31 -14.53 -15.72
C LYS A 421 24.57 -15.02 -15.01
N LEU A 422 24.41 -15.70 -13.86
CA LEU A 422 25.50 -16.30 -13.10
C LEU A 422 25.76 -17.77 -13.45
N SER A 423 25.07 -18.34 -14.45
CA SER A 423 25.21 -19.75 -14.84
C SER A 423 25.00 -20.72 -13.66
N ARG A 424 24.06 -20.40 -12.75
CA ARG A 424 23.73 -21.21 -11.57
C ARG A 424 22.80 -22.38 -11.88
N ILE A 425 22.13 -22.33 -13.03
CA ILE A 425 21.26 -23.39 -13.58
C ILE A 425 21.62 -23.62 -15.05
N SER A 426 21.30 -24.81 -15.58
CA SER A 426 21.51 -25.11 -16.99
C SER A 426 20.50 -24.38 -17.88
N GLU A 427 20.81 -24.21 -19.18
CA GLU A 427 19.89 -23.62 -20.15
C GLU A 427 18.60 -24.44 -20.30
N GLU A 428 18.68 -25.78 -20.13
CA GLU A 428 17.51 -26.66 -20.15
C GLU A 428 16.59 -26.38 -18.94
N GLU A 429 17.17 -26.32 -17.74
CA GLU A 429 16.43 -25.98 -16.51
C GLU A 429 15.84 -24.58 -16.57
N TYR A 430 16.61 -23.59 -17.06
CA TYR A 430 16.12 -22.23 -17.29
C TYR A 430 14.91 -22.22 -18.24
N SER A 431 15.02 -22.85 -19.40
CA SER A 431 13.94 -22.89 -20.40
C SER A 431 12.67 -23.55 -19.85
N LYS A 432 12.82 -24.64 -19.08
CA LYS A 432 11.71 -25.32 -18.40
C LYS A 432 11.04 -24.40 -17.38
N LEU A 433 11.81 -23.74 -16.52
CA LEU A 433 11.28 -22.83 -15.50
C LEU A 433 10.64 -21.59 -16.11
N LEU A 434 11.25 -21.01 -17.16
CA LEU A 434 10.67 -19.88 -17.87
C LEU A 434 9.32 -20.24 -18.53
N SER A 435 9.23 -21.44 -19.11
CA SER A 435 7.96 -21.95 -19.68
C SER A 435 6.90 -22.14 -18.59
N SER A 436 7.30 -22.63 -17.43
CA SER A 436 6.43 -22.77 -16.26
C SER A 436 5.94 -21.40 -15.77
N LEU A 437 6.82 -20.41 -15.68
CA LEU A 437 6.47 -19.03 -15.30
C LEU A 437 5.48 -18.39 -16.30
N LYS A 438 5.72 -18.55 -17.61
CA LYS A 438 4.82 -18.08 -18.68
C LYS A 438 3.42 -18.70 -18.59
N ALA A 439 3.29 -19.90 -18.05
CA ALA A 439 2.02 -20.61 -17.91
C ALA A 439 1.20 -20.18 -16.67
N LEU A 440 1.82 -19.50 -15.68
CA LEU A 440 1.16 -19.15 -14.41
C LEU A 440 -0.11 -18.33 -14.56
N PRO A 441 -0.24 -17.33 -15.45
CA PRO A 441 -1.49 -16.60 -15.62
C PRO A 441 -2.69 -17.51 -15.88
N LYS A 442 -2.51 -18.53 -16.72
CA LYS A 442 -3.55 -19.53 -16.99
C LYS A 442 -3.84 -20.39 -15.76
N LYS A 443 -2.81 -20.74 -14.98
CA LYS A 443 -2.97 -21.52 -13.75
C LYS A 443 -3.65 -20.75 -12.63
N ILE A 444 -3.38 -19.48 -12.53
CA ILE A 444 -4.10 -18.57 -11.64
C ILE A 444 -5.58 -18.50 -12.04
N GLN A 445 -5.89 -18.37 -13.35
CA GLN A 445 -7.26 -18.39 -13.84
C GLN A 445 -7.98 -19.71 -13.51
N GLU A 446 -7.35 -20.87 -13.76
CA GLU A 446 -7.90 -22.18 -13.39
C GLU A 446 -8.22 -22.28 -11.88
N THR A 447 -7.48 -21.56 -11.02
CA THR A 447 -7.75 -21.49 -9.58
C THR A 447 -8.94 -20.57 -9.28
N ILE A 448 -9.02 -19.44 -9.95
CA ILE A 448 -10.13 -18.48 -9.84
C ILE A 448 -11.46 -19.13 -10.27
N ASP A 449 -11.43 -19.98 -11.28
CA ASP A 449 -12.63 -20.68 -11.79
C ASP A 449 -13.26 -21.62 -10.74
N MET A 450 -12.55 -21.91 -9.65
CA MET A 450 -13.10 -22.68 -8.50
C MET A 450 -13.93 -21.81 -7.53
N ASN A 451 -14.18 -20.56 -7.87
CA ASN A 451 -14.86 -19.57 -7.03
C ASN A 451 -16.10 -20.10 -6.31
N ALA A 452 -17.03 -20.72 -7.04
CA ALA A 452 -18.26 -21.29 -6.47
C ALA A 452 -18.01 -22.42 -5.43
N LYS A 453 -16.94 -23.20 -5.62
CA LYS A 453 -16.54 -24.25 -4.68
C LYS A 453 -15.98 -23.63 -3.40
N ILE A 454 -15.14 -22.63 -3.53
CA ILE A 454 -14.53 -21.95 -2.37
C ILE A 454 -15.61 -21.24 -1.54
N HIS A 455 -16.60 -20.60 -2.19
CA HIS A 455 -17.75 -20.03 -1.50
C HIS A 455 -18.53 -21.07 -0.67
N LYS A 456 -18.79 -22.27 -1.23
CA LYS A 456 -19.44 -23.36 -0.47
C LYS A 456 -18.62 -23.82 0.73
N ILE A 457 -17.29 -23.81 0.61
CA ILE A 457 -16.40 -24.14 1.72
C ILE A 457 -16.45 -23.05 2.79
N ALA A 458 -16.44 -21.77 2.39
CA ALA A 458 -16.49 -20.64 3.30
C ALA A 458 -17.74 -20.69 4.24
N ILE A 459 -18.88 -21.17 3.73
CA ILE A 459 -20.12 -21.34 4.53
C ILE A 459 -19.92 -22.28 5.74
N LYS A 460 -18.96 -23.21 5.68
CA LYS A 460 -18.67 -24.12 6.80
C LYS A 460 -17.82 -23.47 7.90
N TYR A 461 -17.07 -22.40 7.56
CA TYR A 461 -16.04 -21.86 8.42
C TYR A 461 -16.28 -20.41 8.87
N TYR A 462 -17.30 -19.71 8.33
CA TYR A 462 -17.46 -18.27 8.54
C TYR A 462 -17.80 -17.87 9.99
N ASP A 463 -18.53 -18.73 10.71
CA ASP A 463 -19.00 -18.46 12.09
C ASP A 463 -17.98 -18.90 13.16
N ASN A 464 -16.70 -18.85 12.85
CA ASN A 464 -15.65 -19.17 13.81
C ASN A 464 -14.95 -17.91 14.30
N LYS A 465 -14.60 -17.87 15.57
CA LYS A 465 -13.87 -16.74 16.18
C LYS A 465 -12.36 -16.83 16.02
N SER A 466 -11.85 -18.05 15.78
CA SER A 466 -10.43 -18.32 15.66
C SER A 466 -10.17 -19.41 14.63
N MET A 467 -9.10 -19.28 13.87
CA MET A 467 -8.70 -20.20 12.81
C MET A 467 -7.18 -20.31 12.75
N PHE A 468 -6.64 -21.52 12.52
CA PHE A 468 -5.21 -21.73 12.35
C PHE A 468 -4.86 -22.01 10.88
N PHE A 469 -3.69 -21.53 10.49
CA PHE A 469 -3.10 -21.82 9.20
C PHE A 469 -1.78 -22.54 9.43
N ILE A 470 -1.52 -23.64 8.74
CA ILE A 470 -0.29 -24.40 8.90
C ILE A 470 0.32 -24.77 7.56
N GLY A 471 1.63 -24.83 7.51
CA GLY A 471 2.39 -25.24 6.34
C GLY A 471 3.85 -25.50 6.69
N ARG A 472 4.63 -25.91 5.68
CA ARG A 472 6.07 -26.08 5.80
C ARG A 472 6.79 -25.41 4.64
N ASN A 473 7.93 -24.76 4.91
CA ASN A 473 8.72 -24.08 3.89
C ASN A 473 7.88 -23.02 3.18
N THR A 474 7.80 -23.00 1.84
CA THR A 474 6.99 -22.07 1.06
C THR A 474 5.51 -22.12 1.47
N ASP A 475 4.95 -23.30 1.72
CA ASP A 475 3.55 -23.46 2.18
C ASP A 475 3.30 -22.70 3.49
N TYR A 476 4.29 -22.64 4.41
CA TYR A 476 4.18 -21.86 5.65
C TYR A 476 4.17 -20.34 5.36
N ALA A 477 5.02 -19.87 4.46
CA ALA A 477 5.04 -18.45 4.10
C ALA A 477 3.72 -18.00 3.44
N ILE A 478 3.09 -18.88 2.64
CA ILE A 478 1.76 -18.63 2.05
C ILE A 478 0.67 -18.66 3.12
N ALA A 479 0.78 -19.58 4.08
CA ALA A 479 -0.14 -19.67 5.22
C ALA A 479 -0.14 -18.39 6.08
N LEU A 480 1.02 -17.72 6.24
CA LEU A 480 1.13 -16.42 6.92
C LEU A 480 0.27 -15.35 6.20
N GLU A 481 0.36 -15.26 4.88
CA GLU A 481 -0.44 -14.31 4.10
C GLU A 481 -1.95 -14.68 4.13
N GLY A 482 -2.28 -15.97 4.03
CA GLY A 482 -3.68 -16.43 4.16
C GLY A 482 -4.29 -16.06 5.51
N ALA A 483 -3.55 -16.25 6.60
CA ALA A 483 -3.98 -15.85 7.94
C ALA A 483 -4.09 -14.32 8.07
N LEU A 484 -3.20 -13.55 7.44
CA LEU A 484 -3.29 -12.09 7.41
C LEU A 484 -4.58 -11.65 6.70
N LYS A 485 -4.88 -12.17 5.51
CA LYS A 485 -6.12 -11.84 4.79
C LYS A 485 -7.37 -12.16 5.62
N MET A 486 -7.39 -13.32 6.28
CA MET A 486 -8.53 -13.70 7.12
C MET A 486 -8.75 -12.70 8.25
N LYS A 487 -7.73 -12.32 9.01
CA LYS A 487 -7.90 -11.39 10.14
C LYS A 487 -8.18 -9.95 9.69
N GLU A 488 -7.60 -9.48 8.58
CA GLU A 488 -7.79 -8.11 8.09
C GLU A 488 -9.24 -7.80 7.74
N ILE A 489 -9.92 -8.71 7.03
CA ILE A 489 -11.22 -8.40 6.43
C ILE A 489 -12.39 -9.08 7.13
N SER A 490 -12.19 -10.21 7.81
CA SER A 490 -13.27 -10.93 8.53
C SER A 490 -13.23 -10.74 10.05
N TYR A 491 -12.14 -10.17 10.58
CA TYR A 491 -11.87 -9.99 12.01
C TYR A 491 -11.80 -11.30 12.81
N ILE A 492 -11.77 -12.45 12.15
CA ILE A 492 -11.51 -13.74 12.78
C ILE A 492 -10.04 -13.75 13.23
N HIS A 493 -9.78 -14.10 14.49
CA HIS A 493 -8.42 -14.27 14.98
C HIS A 493 -7.76 -15.43 14.25
N ALA A 494 -6.90 -15.13 13.28
CA ALA A 494 -6.25 -16.11 12.44
C ALA A 494 -4.74 -16.04 12.62
N GLU A 495 -4.10 -17.17 12.90
CA GLU A 495 -2.66 -17.28 13.07
C GLU A 495 -2.07 -18.40 12.22
N SER A 496 -0.84 -18.19 11.77
CA SER A 496 -0.11 -19.20 11.00
C SER A 496 1.09 -19.70 11.75
N TYR A 497 1.32 -21.02 11.67
CA TYR A 497 2.44 -21.70 12.30
C TYR A 497 3.14 -22.63 11.32
N ALA A 498 4.47 -22.72 11.45
CA ALA A 498 5.19 -23.82 10.83
C ALA A 498 4.63 -25.13 11.41
N ALA A 499 4.13 -26.02 10.55
CA ALA A 499 3.37 -27.19 10.97
C ALA A 499 4.11 -28.09 11.96
N GLY A 500 5.45 -28.15 11.87
CA GLY A 500 6.28 -28.89 12.82
C GLY A 500 6.40 -28.25 14.21
N GLU A 501 6.23 -26.92 14.26
CA GLU A 501 6.37 -26.13 15.50
C GLU A 501 5.13 -26.20 16.41
N LEU A 502 3.97 -26.61 15.87
CA LEU A 502 2.73 -26.74 16.65
C LEU A 502 2.93 -27.53 17.96
N LYS A 503 3.74 -28.58 17.93
CA LYS A 503 4.00 -29.46 19.07
C LYS A 503 4.68 -28.76 20.26
N HIS A 504 5.35 -27.64 19.99
CA HIS A 504 6.19 -26.92 20.96
C HIS A 504 5.41 -25.85 21.74
N GLY A 505 4.08 -25.96 21.77
CA GLY A 505 3.20 -25.11 22.58
C GLY A 505 1.81 -24.92 21.96
N THR A 506 1.73 -24.40 20.75
CA THR A 506 0.50 -23.93 20.11
C THR A 506 -0.57 -25.00 19.92
N ILE A 507 -0.20 -26.27 19.83
CA ILE A 507 -1.13 -27.38 19.71
C ILE A 507 -2.11 -27.47 20.90
N ALA A 508 -1.77 -26.85 22.04
CA ALA A 508 -2.65 -26.71 23.20
C ALA A 508 -3.94 -25.92 22.91
N LEU A 509 -3.95 -25.10 21.85
CA LEU A 509 -5.10 -24.32 21.43
C LEU A 509 -6.03 -25.08 20.46
N ILE A 510 -5.65 -26.28 20.05
CA ILE A 510 -6.49 -27.12 19.20
C ILE A 510 -7.55 -27.81 20.07
N GLU A 511 -8.78 -27.54 19.77
CA GLU A 511 -9.96 -28.09 20.40
C GLU A 511 -10.95 -28.60 19.35
N GLU A 512 -12.03 -29.24 19.79
CA GLU A 512 -13.04 -29.82 18.90
C GLU A 512 -13.64 -28.74 17.98
N HIS A 513 -13.74 -29.07 16.70
CA HIS A 513 -14.21 -28.20 15.61
C HIS A 513 -13.36 -26.92 15.37
N ARG A 514 -12.14 -26.85 15.92
CA ARG A 514 -11.22 -25.75 15.60
C ARG A 514 -10.82 -25.81 14.13
N PRO A 515 -11.11 -24.76 13.29
CA PRO A 515 -10.69 -24.76 11.91
C PRO A 515 -9.17 -24.67 11.77
N VAL A 516 -8.61 -25.56 10.96
CA VAL A 516 -7.20 -25.55 10.58
C VAL A 516 -7.09 -25.60 9.06
N VAL A 517 -6.57 -24.54 8.45
CA VAL A 517 -6.24 -24.50 7.03
C VAL A 517 -4.81 -25.01 6.86
N ALA A 518 -4.66 -26.17 6.21
CA ALA A 518 -3.37 -26.81 6.03
C ALA A 518 -2.91 -26.72 4.56
N LEU A 519 -1.80 -26.02 4.31
CA LEU A 519 -1.16 -26.00 3.01
C LEU A 519 -0.23 -27.21 2.90
N CYS A 520 -0.48 -28.04 1.88
CA CYS A 520 0.20 -29.31 1.67
C CYS A 520 0.49 -29.50 0.17
N TYR A 521 1.22 -28.54 -0.41
CA TYR A 521 1.53 -28.50 -1.83
C TYR A 521 2.91 -29.05 -2.15
N ASN A 522 3.90 -28.78 -1.31
CA ASN A 522 5.28 -29.20 -1.51
C ASN A 522 5.41 -30.73 -1.42
N GLU A 523 5.62 -31.40 -2.57
CA GLU A 523 5.69 -32.86 -2.65
C GLU A 523 6.76 -33.47 -1.73
N ALA A 524 7.91 -32.82 -1.60
CA ALA A 524 9.00 -33.32 -0.76
C ALA A 524 8.66 -33.28 0.75
N LEU A 525 7.73 -32.43 1.17
CA LEU A 525 7.34 -32.24 2.55
C LEU A 525 5.93 -32.77 2.87
N MET A 526 5.22 -33.27 1.85
CA MET A 526 3.82 -33.67 1.93
C MET A 526 3.54 -34.65 3.07
N GLU A 527 4.29 -35.71 3.19
CA GLU A 527 4.07 -36.72 4.23
C GLU A 527 4.30 -36.15 5.65
N LYS A 528 5.24 -35.21 5.80
CA LYS A 528 5.46 -34.51 7.07
C LYS A 528 4.30 -33.60 7.41
N THR A 529 3.77 -32.87 6.43
CA THR A 529 2.61 -32.00 6.62
C THR A 529 1.36 -32.82 6.91
N MET A 530 1.14 -33.93 6.19
CA MET A 530 0.01 -34.85 6.47
C MET A 530 0.09 -35.44 7.89
N SER A 531 1.28 -35.79 8.39
CA SER A 531 1.46 -36.22 9.77
C SER A 531 0.99 -35.14 10.78
N ASN A 532 1.32 -33.87 10.50
CA ASN A 532 0.84 -32.77 11.36
C ASN A 532 -0.68 -32.54 11.24
N ILE A 533 -1.27 -32.76 10.07
CA ILE A 533 -2.74 -32.77 9.92
C ILE A 533 -3.37 -33.83 10.81
N VAL A 534 -2.84 -35.05 10.80
CA VAL A 534 -3.32 -36.14 11.66
C VAL A 534 -3.25 -35.78 13.14
N GLU A 535 -2.16 -35.11 13.55
CA GLU A 535 -1.97 -34.68 14.95
C GLU A 535 -3.02 -33.66 15.42
N VAL A 536 -3.39 -32.67 14.59
CA VAL A 536 -4.44 -31.70 14.94
C VAL A 536 -5.82 -32.34 14.88
N LYS A 537 -6.07 -33.22 13.92
CA LYS A 537 -7.34 -33.97 13.83
C LYS A 537 -7.56 -34.89 15.03
N ALA A 538 -6.51 -35.51 15.55
CA ALA A 538 -6.60 -36.34 16.76
C ALA A 538 -7.05 -35.54 18.00
N ARG A 539 -7.05 -34.19 17.90
CA ARG A 539 -7.52 -33.27 18.95
C ARG A 539 -8.84 -32.59 18.59
N GLY A 540 -9.51 -33.08 17.54
CA GLY A 540 -10.85 -32.61 17.14
C GLY A 540 -10.86 -31.47 16.13
N ALA A 541 -9.72 -31.06 15.56
CA ALA A 541 -9.69 -30.01 14.54
C ALA A 541 -10.46 -30.38 13.25
N ASP A 542 -11.15 -29.39 12.68
CA ASP A 542 -11.73 -29.46 11.34
C ASP A 542 -10.71 -28.92 10.33
N VAL A 543 -10.16 -29.82 9.51
CA VAL A 543 -9.06 -29.50 8.60
C VAL A 543 -9.53 -29.25 7.18
N LEU A 544 -9.26 -28.04 6.67
CA LEU A 544 -9.33 -27.69 5.26
C LEU A 544 -7.92 -27.77 4.65
N ALA A 545 -7.68 -28.69 3.74
CA ALA A 545 -6.40 -28.79 3.07
C ALA A 545 -6.40 -28.04 1.73
N VAL A 546 -5.30 -27.33 1.42
CA VAL A 546 -5.00 -26.78 0.09
C VAL A 546 -3.83 -27.55 -0.48
N THR A 547 -4.00 -28.14 -1.66
CA THR A 547 -3.00 -29.00 -2.30
C THR A 547 -3.15 -29.01 -3.82
N TYR A 548 -2.20 -29.61 -4.53
CA TYR A 548 -2.26 -29.71 -5.99
C TYR A 548 -3.23 -30.79 -6.49
N LYS A 549 -3.82 -30.55 -7.66
CA LYS A 549 -4.70 -31.50 -8.34
C LYS A 549 -3.94 -32.80 -8.66
N GLY A 550 -4.44 -33.91 -8.13
CA GLY A 550 -3.83 -35.25 -8.25
C GLY A 550 -3.27 -35.79 -6.91
N ASN A 551 -3.17 -34.98 -5.86
CA ASN A 551 -2.84 -35.48 -4.53
C ASN A 551 -4.08 -36.14 -3.87
N MET A 552 -4.28 -37.42 -4.16
CA MET A 552 -5.43 -38.15 -3.60
C MET A 552 -5.21 -38.60 -2.14
N LYS A 553 -3.96 -38.65 -1.67
CA LYS A 553 -3.64 -39.08 -0.29
C LYS A 553 -4.24 -38.16 0.75
N ILE A 554 -4.35 -36.86 0.45
CA ILE A 554 -4.82 -35.84 1.39
C ILE A 554 -6.26 -36.08 1.89
N VAL A 555 -7.11 -36.72 1.08
CA VAL A 555 -8.52 -37.01 1.40
C VAL A 555 -8.64 -37.91 2.65
N SER A 556 -7.65 -38.75 2.92
CA SER A 556 -7.67 -39.64 4.08
C SER A 556 -7.45 -38.90 5.40
N VAL A 557 -6.92 -37.65 5.36
CA VAL A 557 -6.55 -36.89 6.57
C VAL A 557 -7.27 -35.56 6.71
N ALA A 558 -7.82 -34.97 5.65
CA ALA A 558 -8.52 -33.69 5.68
C ALA A 558 -10.05 -33.86 5.69
N ASN A 559 -10.79 -32.89 6.23
CA ASN A 559 -12.26 -32.82 6.18
C ASN A 559 -12.74 -32.24 4.84
N ASP A 560 -12.11 -31.20 4.38
CA ASP A 560 -12.35 -30.56 3.08
C ASP A 560 -11.04 -30.36 2.32
N VAL A 561 -11.10 -30.32 0.98
CA VAL A 561 -9.90 -30.16 0.15
C VAL A 561 -10.15 -29.18 -0.99
N ILE A 562 -9.27 -28.20 -1.12
CA ILE A 562 -9.14 -27.34 -2.29
C ILE A 562 -7.97 -27.84 -3.14
N TYR A 563 -8.26 -28.25 -4.37
CA TYR A 563 -7.24 -28.71 -5.31
C TYR A 563 -6.88 -27.59 -6.27
N VAL A 564 -5.71 -26.99 -6.12
CA VAL A 564 -5.18 -26.00 -7.07
C VAL A 564 -4.44 -26.70 -8.23
N PRO A 565 -4.24 -26.03 -9.38
CA PRO A 565 -3.46 -26.57 -10.48
C PRO A 565 -2.04 -26.94 -10.04
N LYS A 566 -1.51 -28.03 -10.61
CA LYS A 566 -0.11 -28.39 -10.40
C LYS A 566 0.79 -27.49 -11.24
N VAL A 567 1.74 -26.83 -10.59
CA VAL A 567 2.82 -26.01 -11.19
C VAL A 567 4.17 -26.44 -10.60
N ASP A 568 5.26 -25.87 -11.11
CA ASP A 568 6.57 -26.06 -10.46
C ASP A 568 6.52 -25.51 -9.02
N THR A 569 7.08 -26.27 -8.07
CA THR A 569 7.06 -25.92 -6.65
C THR A 569 7.70 -24.56 -6.34
N LEU A 570 8.63 -24.10 -7.18
CA LEU A 570 9.23 -22.78 -7.05
C LEU A 570 8.22 -21.64 -7.26
N PHE A 571 7.14 -21.90 -7.95
CA PHE A 571 6.13 -20.89 -8.29
C PHE A 571 4.75 -21.18 -7.67
N SER A 572 4.67 -22.15 -6.76
CA SER A 572 3.41 -22.61 -6.17
C SER A 572 2.66 -21.51 -5.43
N ALA A 573 3.37 -20.56 -4.82
CA ALA A 573 2.75 -19.46 -4.07
C ALA A 573 1.77 -18.64 -4.93
N ALA A 574 2.02 -18.49 -6.23
CA ALA A 574 1.14 -17.75 -7.13
C ALA A 574 -0.24 -18.40 -7.33
N VAL A 575 -0.36 -19.71 -7.14
CA VAL A 575 -1.63 -20.43 -7.26
C VAL A 575 -2.24 -20.80 -5.93
N GLU A 576 -1.43 -21.03 -4.89
CA GLU A 576 -1.91 -21.40 -3.55
C GLU A 576 -2.55 -20.24 -2.79
N ILE A 577 -2.07 -19.00 -3.01
CA ILE A 577 -2.61 -17.83 -2.30
C ILE A 577 -4.04 -17.48 -2.74
N VAL A 578 -4.37 -17.70 -4.01
CA VAL A 578 -5.66 -17.30 -4.59
C VAL A 578 -6.87 -17.89 -3.83
N PRO A 579 -6.95 -19.21 -3.55
CA PRO A 579 -8.06 -19.76 -2.80
C PRO A 579 -8.13 -19.26 -1.35
N LEU A 580 -7.00 -18.85 -0.75
CA LEU A 580 -6.99 -18.28 0.60
C LEU A 580 -7.57 -16.86 0.61
N GLN A 581 -7.23 -16.05 -0.40
CA GLN A 581 -7.82 -14.73 -0.61
C GLN A 581 -9.33 -14.83 -0.83
N MET A 582 -9.77 -15.77 -1.67
CA MET A 582 -11.21 -16.03 -1.91
C MET A 582 -11.92 -16.54 -0.66
N LEU A 583 -11.30 -17.42 0.11
CA LEU A 583 -11.84 -17.92 1.36
C LEU A 583 -12.07 -16.78 2.35
N ALA A 584 -11.04 -15.94 2.55
CA ALA A 584 -11.14 -14.77 3.42
C ALA A 584 -12.25 -13.81 2.95
N TYR A 585 -12.31 -13.52 1.63
CA TYR A 585 -13.35 -12.70 1.02
C TYR A 585 -14.76 -13.22 1.33
N TYR A 586 -15.03 -14.51 1.10
CA TYR A 586 -16.36 -15.08 1.33
C TYR A 586 -16.72 -15.20 2.81
N VAL A 587 -15.75 -15.50 3.65
CA VAL A 587 -15.95 -15.50 5.11
C VAL A 587 -16.32 -14.08 5.59
N ALA A 588 -15.60 -13.06 5.13
CA ALA A 588 -15.90 -11.67 5.46
C ALA A 588 -17.28 -11.23 4.94
N LYS A 589 -17.64 -11.64 3.72
CA LYS A 589 -18.94 -11.36 3.12
C LYS A 589 -20.09 -11.99 3.91
N LEU A 590 -19.93 -13.24 4.34
CA LEU A 590 -20.95 -13.95 5.15
C LEU A 590 -21.09 -13.34 6.54
N ASN A 591 -20.04 -12.71 7.07
CA ASN A 591 -20.05 -11.97 8.34
C ASN A 591 -20.44 -10.49 8.17
N GLU A 592 -20.90 -10.08 6.98
CA GLU A 592 -21.33 -8.71 6.67
C GLU A 592 -20.27 -7.64 7.00
N CYS A 593 -18.98 -7.99 6.86
CA CYS A 593 -17.87 -7.08 7.10
C CYS A 593 -17.68 -6.09 5.94
N ASP A 594 -17.15 -4.90 6.23
CA ASP A 594 -16.70 -3.98 5.19
C ASP A 594 -15.37 -4.49 4.60
N ILE A 595 -15.45 -5.13 3.44
CA ILE A 595 -14.33 -5.85 2.82
C ILE A 595 -13.31 -4.90 2.19
N ASP A 596 -13.80 -3.85 1.52
CA ASP A 596 -12.93 -2.92 0.80
C ASP A 596 -12.23 -1.93 1.75
N LYS A 597 -12.91 -1.60 2.87
CA LYS A 597 -12.45 -0.63 3.88
C LYS A 597 -12.62 -1.21 5.29
N PRO A 598 -11.85 -2.26 5.64
CA PRO A 598 -11.97 -2.89 6.95
C PRO A 598 -11.60 -1.91 8.07
N LYS A 599 -12.28 -2.05 9.22
CA LYS A 599 -12.06 -1.16 10.37
C LYS A 599 -10.61 -1.16 10.82
N ASN A 600 -10.12 -0.01 11.25
CA ASN A 600 -8.78 0.20 11.81
C ASN A 600 -7.63 -0.12 10.84
N LEU A 601 -7.87 -0.17 9.53
CA LEU A 601 -6.84 -0.39 8.51
C LEU A 601 -6.85 0.71 7.45
N ALA A 602 -5.68 1.03 6.95
CA ALA A 602 -5.47 1.92 5.81
C ALA A 602 -4.67 1.20 4.72
N LYS A 603 -4.90 1.54 3.44
CA LYS A 603 -4.24 0.90 2.28
C LYS A 603 -2.71 1.04 2.31
N SER A 604 -2.20 2.13 2.85
CA SER A 604 -0.76 2.39 2.94
C SER A 604 -0.47 3.20 4.21
N VAL A 605 0.54 2.80 4.96
CA VAL A 605 0.98 3.46 6.19
C VAL A 605 2.20 4.32 5.86
N THR A 606 2.02 5.65 5.87
CA THR A 606 3.05 6.64 5.49
C THR A 606 3.59 7.42 6.68
N VAL A 607 3.19 7.04 7.87
CA VAL A 607 3.65 7.60 9.15
C VAL A 607 4.03 6.46 10.07
N GLU A 608 4.94 6.71 10.97
CA GLU A 608 5.34 5.77 12.04
C GLU A 608 4.43 5.87 13.24
#